data_c5074ae54a8f091bdc1b7443bf859bb5
#
_entry.id   c5074ae54a8f091bdc1b7443bf859bb5
#
_cell.length_a   1.000
_cell.length_b   1.000
_cell.length_c   1.000
_cell.angle_alpha   90.00
_cell.angle_beta   90.00
_cell.angle_gamma   90.00
#
_symmetry.space_group_name_H-M   'P 1'
#
loop_
_entity.id
_entity.type
_entity.pdbx_description
1 polymer ?
#
loop_
_entity_poly.entity_id
_entity_poly.type
_entity_poly.pdbx_seq_one_letter_code
_entity_poly.pdbx_strand_id
1 'polypeptide(L)' 'MPEIIVYAAEGRTVEQKKTLLQAVTVAVAESFEIDANSVTVSIIETPKHHKAKGGIPFDER' A
#
# COMPACT_ATOMS: atom_id res chain seq x y z
N MET A 1 -8.46 1.90 -16.66
CA MET A 1 -7.58 2.61 -15.74
C MET A 1 -7.48 1.82 -14.44
N PRO A 2 -6.35 1.05 -14.17
CA PRO A 2 -6.26 0.26 -12.94
C PRO A 2 -6.03 1.14 -11.72
N GLU A 3 -6.63 0.75 -10.62
CA GLU A 3 -6.43 1.39 -9.33
C GLU A 3 -6.07 0.32 -8.31
N ILE A 4 -4.97 0.51 -7.59
CA ILE A 4 -4.47 -0.44 -6.62
C ILE A 4 -4.53 0.21 -5.24
N ILE A 5 -5.06 -0.50 -4.27
CA ILE A 5 -5.14 -0.01 -2.91
C ILE A 5 -4.34 -0.95 -2.02
N VAL A 6 -3.38 -0.38 -1.29
CA VAL A 6 -2.57 -1.12 -0.33
C VAL A 6 -3.08 -0.78 1.06
N TYR A 7 -3.54 -1.78 1.78
CA TYR A 7 -3.94 -1.62 3.17
C TYR A 7 -2.77 -2.03 4.07
N ALA A 8 -2.38 -1.16 4.96
CA ALA A 8 -1.23 -1.43 5.82
C ALA A 8 -1.42 -0.81 7.20
N ALA A 9 -0.75 -1.37 8.19
CA ALA A 9 -0.66 -0.74 9.50
C ALA A 9 0.29 0.47 9.39
N GLU A 10 0.03 1.49 10.17
CA GLU A 10 0.89 2.67 10.19
C GLU A 10 2.28 2.34 10.74
N GLY A 11 3.24 3.20 10.50
CA GLY A 11 4.59 3.06 11.04
C GLY A 11 5.69 3.10 9.99
N ARG A 12 5.35 3.23 8.72
CA ARG A 12 6.36 3.34 7.66
C ARG A 12 6.70 4.81 7.41
N THR A 13 7.92 5.04 6.95
CA THR A 13 8.36 6.41 6.63
C THR A 13 7.74 6.87 5.33
N VAL A 14 7.74 8.19 5.12
CA VAL A 14 7.29 8.79 3.87
C VAL A 14 8.10 8.24 2.69
N GLU A 15 9.41 8.07 2.87
CA GLU A 15 10.28 7.54 1.82
C GLU A 15 9.94 6.10 1.47
N GLN A 16 9.65 5.28 2.48
CA GLN A 16 9.26 3.88 2.24
C GLN A 16 7.94 3.81 1.48
N LYS A 17 6.99 4.66 1.82
CA LYS A 17 5.70 4.69 1.14
C LYS A 17 5.85 5.16 -0.31
N LYS A 18 6.71 6.16 -0.55
CA LYS A 18 6.99 6.64 -1.90
C LYS A 18 7.59 5.53 -2.76
N THR A 19 8.55 4.79 -2.19
CA THR A 19 9.18 3.67 -2.88
C THR A 19 8.15 2.60 -3.26
N LEU A 20 7.24 2.29 -2.33
CA LEU A 20 6.19 1.31 -2.58
C LEU A 20 5.26 1.77 -3.71
N LEU A 21 4.83 3.03 -3.68
CA LEU A 21 3.95 3.57 -4.71
C LEU A 21 4.58 3.47 -6.10
N GLN A 22 5.88 3.78 -6.18
CA GLN A 22 6.61 3.69 -7.46
C GLN A 22 6.75 2.25 -7.92
N ALA A 23 7.12 1.35 -7.01
CA ALA A 23 7.33 -0.06 -7.36
C ALA A 23 6.03 -0.73 -7.82
N VAL A 24 4.93 -0.46 -7.14
CA VAL A 24 3.63 -1.02 -7.52
C VAL A 24 3.19 -0.48 -8.88
N THR A 25 3.40 0.82 -9.11
CA THR A 25 3.07 1.44 -10.40
C THR A 25 3.80 0.75 -11.54
N VAL A 26 5.11 0.54 -11.39
CA VAL A 26 5.93 -0.12 -12.42
C VAL A 26 5.45 -1.54 -12.66
N ALA A 27 5.20 -2.28 -11.58
CA ALA A 27 4.75 -3.67 -11.70
C ALA A 27 3.44 -3.79 -12.47
N VAL A 28 2.48 -2.92 -12.18
CA VAL A 28 1.19 -2.93 -12.86
C VAL A 28 1.31 -2.49 -14.31
N ALA A 29 2.07 -1.42 -14.55
CA ALA A 29 2.24 -0.90 -15.91
C ALA A 29 2.90 -1.95 -16.81
N GLU A 30 3.93 -2.63 -16.32
CA GLU A 30 4.60 -3.66 -17.10
C GLU A 30 3.73 -4.90 -17.30
N SER A 31 3.03 -5.32 -16.24
CA SER A 31 2.18 -6.52 -16.31
C SER A 31 0.99 -6.33 -17.24
N PHE A 32 0.41 -5.14 -17.24
CA PHE A 32 -0.77 -4.85 -18.07
C PHE A 32 -0.40 -4.23 -19.41
N GLU A 33 0.88 -3.94 -19.62
CA GLU A 33 1.38 -3.31 -20.84
C GLU A 33 0.67 -1.99 -21.12
N ILE A 34 0.60 -1.14 -20.11
CA ILE A 34 -0.05 0.18 -20.17
C ILE A 34 0.93 1.26 -19.69
N ASP A 35 0.57 2.50 -19.97
CA ASP A 35 1.34 3.66 -19.51
C ASP A 35 1.23 3.80 -18.01
N ALA A 36 2.35 4.07 -17.35
CA ALA A 36 2.38 4.30 -15.90
C ALA A 36 1.46 5.44 -15.48
N ASN A 37 1.23 6.42 -16.33
CA ASN A 37 0.30 7.53 -16.04
C ASN A 37 -1.16 7.08 -15.94
N SER A 38 -1.45 5.86 -16.35
CA SER A 38 -2.81 5.30 -16.24
C SER A 38 -3.02 4.56 -14.92
N VAL A 39 -1.97 4.40 -14.12
CA VAL A 39 -2.04 3.60 -12.88
C VAL A 39 -2.19 4.52 -11.68
N THR A 40 -3.19 4.26 -10.87
CA THR A 40 -3.37 4.95 -9.59
C THR A 40 -3.11 3.97 -8.46
N VAL A 41 -2.27 4.36 -7.50
CA VAL A 41 -1.96 3.55 -6.34
C VAL A 41 -2.20 4.38 -5.09
N SER A 42 -2.91 3.81 -4.13
CA SER A 42 -3.19 4.48 -2.86
C SER A 42 -2.77 3.58 -1.71
N ILE A 43 -2.27 4.19 -0.64
CA ILE A 43 -1.97 3.47 0.59
C ILE A 43 -2.96 3.94 1.65
N ILE A 44 -3.68 3.00 2.24
CA ILE A 44 -4.60 3.30 3.33
C ILE A 44 -4.00 2.72 4.59
N GLU A 45 -3.62 3.60 5.51
CA GLU A 45 -3.00 3.19 6.76
C GLU A 45 -4.02 3.15 7.87
N THR A 46 -3.88 2.15 8.73
CA THR A 46 -4.74 1.97 9.89
C THR A 46 -3.87 2.02 11.14
N PRO A 47 -4.26 2.78 12.17
CA PRO A 47 -3.55 2.74 13.45
C PRO A 47 -3.49 1.31 13.95
N LYS A 48 -2.37 0.91 14.53
CA LYS A 48 -2.17 -0.47 14.99
C LYS A 48 -3.22 -0.93 15.99
N HIS A 49 -3.70 0.00 16.82
CA HIS A 49 -4.74 -0.34 17.81
C HIS A 49 -6.13 -0.50 17.17
N HIS A 50 -6.26 -0.24 15.88
CA HIS A 50 -7.49 -0.47 15.12
C HIS A 50 -7.50 -1.81 14.39
N LYS A 51 -6.42 -2.58 14.51
CA LYS A 51 -6.28 -3.86 13.80
C LYS A 51 -5.95 -4.95 14.79
N ALA A 52 -6.51 -6.12 14.55
CA ALA A 52 -6.23 -7.29 15.38
C ALA A 52 -6.13 -8.52 14.48
N LYS A 53 -5.34 -9.48 14.93
CA LYS A 53 -5.27 -10.80 14.31
C LYS A 53 -5.49 -11.82 15.42
N GLY A 54 -6.51 -12.68 15.25
CA GLY A 54 -6.89 -13.60 16.29
C GLY A 54 -7.39 -12.90 17.56
N GLY A 55 -7.89 -11.67 17.42
CA GLY A 55 -8.35 -10.86 18.52
C GLY A 55 -7.26 -10.11 19.28
N ILE A 56 -6.00 -10.26 18.87
CA ILE A 56 -4.88 -9.57 19.52
C ILE A 56 -4.53 -8.34 18.71
N PRO A 57 -4.69 -7.13 19.27
CA PRO A 57 -4.38 -5.88 18.56
C PRO A 57 -2.92 -5.84 18.09
N PHE A 58 -2.69 -5.18 16.97
CA PHE A 58 -1.36 -5.12 16.37
C PHE A 58 -0.35 -4.35 17.22
N ASP A 59 -0.80 -3.44 18.08
CA ASP A 59 0.08 -2.72 19.00
C ASP A 59 0.49 -3.55 20.21
N GLU A 60 -0.09 -4.76 20.37
CA GLU A 60 0.22 -5.68 21.46
C GLU A 60 0.96 -6.93 21.00
N ARG A 61 1.41 -6.94 19.75
CA ARG A 61 2.08 -8.11 19.18
C ARG A 61 3.58 -7.91 19.09
#